data_a2972c007dd03ec1d3689b7772fdb233
#
_entry.id   a2972c007dd03ec1d3689b7772fdb233
#
_cell.length_a   1.000
_cell.length_b   1.000
_cell.length_c   1.000
_cell.angle_alpha   90.00
_cell.angle_beta   90.00
_cell.angle_gamma   90.00
#
_symmetry.space_group_name_H-M   'P 1'
#
loop_
_entity.id
_entity.type
_entity.pdbx_description
1 polymer ?
#
loop_
_entity_poly.entity_id
_entity_poly.type
_entity_poly.pdbx_seq_one_letter_code
_entity_poly.pdbx_strand_id
1 'polypeptide(L)'
;MSELKIGTIVKLSNGTSAKVKQELGKGGQGVVYLVEVSGKKMALKWYHKHPGEAFHKNLLNNVHAGAPASNFIWPLAVTEEMNGSVGYVMELRPKEYQDMSKFILTHAKFADVHAQLNACLQICTAFQKLHIRGLSYQDMNDGNFFINPKTGDVLICDNDNVAPDKTSMGILGKAGYMAPEVVEGTTMPNRYTDYYSLAVCLFILIYMNRPFEGAWHLACPCDNNPEMARKLFGFESVFIMDPTNTKNRPVPGVHNNVIRRWGVYPSFLGKAFCKTFSSGAIKDPTQRLMDKQWYNILLQIRSMYARCPHCGKETFIDVMGGNPHCIFCQKGIAVSSLKVGRFTIPLVEKQTIHSCLISDEQDRDAKAGEVVMKGDATGLKNTADTPWTVMLPDGSVRVINKGEGMPAKPGLKVRFGQGETGEFI
;
A
#
# COMPACT_ATOMS: atom_id res chain seq x y z
N MET A 1 19.21 -16.09 -27.81
CA MET A 1 18.87 -15.61 -26.46
C MET A 1 20.14 -15.58 -25.65
N SER A 2 20.51 -14.42 -25.13
CA SER A 2 21.79 -14.21 -24.41
C SER A 2 21.65 -14.55 -22.92
N GLU A 3 21.29 -15.78 -22.59
CA GLU A 3 21.26 -16.21 -21.20
C GLU A 3 22.68 -16.36 -20.64
N LEU A 4 22.88 -15.97 -19.39
CA LEU A 4 24.16 -16.09 -18.72
C LEU A 4 24.34 -17.50 -18.14
N LYS A 5 25.51 -18.09 -18.34
CA LYS A 5 25.86 -19.37 -17.71
C LYS A 5 26.28 -19.15 -16.26
N ILE A 6 26.06 -20.15 -15.41
CA ILE A 6 26.58 -20.15 -14.05
C ILE A 6 28.12 -20.05 -14.10
N GLY A 7 28.68 -19.20 -13.25
CA GLY A 7 30.12 -18.88 -13.24
C GLY A 7 30.50 -17.68 -14.12
N THR A 8 29.63 -17.19 -15.00
CA THR A 8 29.91 -15.99 -15.82
C THR A 8 30.18 -14.79 -14.90
N ILE A 9 31.19 -13.99 -15.27
CA ILE A 9 31.53 -12.73 -14.59
C ILE A 9 31.08 -11.59 -15.52
N VAL A 10 30.26 -10.69 -15.00
CA VAL A 10 29.76 -9.52 -15.72
C VAL A 10 30.30 -8.28 -15.04
N LYS A 11 30.89 -7.35 -15.80
CA LYS A 11 31.38 -6.06 -15.29
C LYS A 11 30.20 -5.11 -15.05
N LEU A 12 30.34 -4.25 -14.04
CA LEU A 12 29.34 -3.29 -13.61
C LEU A 12 29.82 -1.84 -13.83
N SER A 13 28.89 -0.93 -14.08
CA SER A 13 29.13 0.50 -14.31
C SER A 13 29.87 1.21 -13.15
N ASN A 14 29.88 0.64 -11.98
CA ASN A 14 30.59 1.16 -10.79
C ASN A 14 32.02 0.58 -10.63
N GLY A 15 32.53 -0.10 -11.64
CA GLY A 15 33.87 -0.69 -11.65
C GLY A 15 34.00 -2.05 -10.94
N THR A 16 32.93 -2.56 -10.32
CA THR A 16 32.91 -3.90 -9.71
C THR A 16 32.47 -4.97 -10.71
N SER A 17 32.39 -6.21 -10.27
CA SER A 17 31.94 -7.34 -11.13
C SER A 17 30.94 -8.21 -10.38
N ALA A 18 29.98 -8.77 -11.10
CA ALA A 18 28.98 -9.71 -10.61
C ALA A 18 29.28 -11.12 -11.13
N LYS A 19 29.45 -12.11 -10.24
CA LYS A 19 29.62 -13.51 -10.59
C LYS A 19 28.28 -14.26 -10.47
N VAL A 20 27.81 -14.81 -11.57
CA VAL A 20 26.53 -15.57 -11.63
C VAL A 20 26.67 -16.88 -10.84
N LYS A 21 25.74 -17.11 -9.91
CA LYS A 21 25.72 -18.30 -9.04
C LYS A 21 24.55 -19.24 -9.34
N GLN A 22 23.37 -18.70 -9.64
CA GLN A 22 22.16 -19.48 -9.80
C GLN A 22 21.10 -18.65 -10.55
N GLU A 23 20.26 -19.30 -11.32
CA GLU A 23 19.01 -18.69 -11.84
C GLU A 23 17.96 -18.65 -10.72
N LEU A 24 17.32 -17.50 -10.52
CA LEU A 24 16.25 -17.30 -9.55
C LEU A 24 14.86 -17.30 -10.19
N GLY A 25 14.76 -16.88 -11.44
CA GLY A 25 13.52 -16.87 -12.18
C GLY A 25 13.68 -16.30 -13.58
N LYS A 26 12.70 -16.59 -14.45
CA LYS A 26 12.66 -16.15 -15.84
C LYS A 26 11.32 -15.54 -16.16
N GLY A 27 11.33 -14.36 -16.80
CA GLY A 27 10.15 -13.62 -17.23
C GLY A 27 10.20 -13.23 -18.70
N GLY A 28 9.20 -12.50 -19.16
CA GLY A 28 9.11 -12.06 -20.56
C GLY A 28 10.22 -11.14 -21.01
N GLN A 29 10.74 -10.29 -20.12
CA GLN A 29 11.79 -9.32 -20.43
C GLN A 29 13.21 -9.86 -20.24
N GLY A 30 13.41 -10.84 -19.34
CA GLY A 30 14.74 -11.30 -18.99
C GLY A 30 14.75 -12.40 -17.93
N VAL A 31 15.95 -12.69 -17.44
CA VAL A 31 16.22 -13.69 -16.42
C VAL A 31 16.82 -13.01 -15.19
N VAL A 32 16.35 -13.39 -14.01
CA VAL A 32 16.91 -12.92 -12.73
C VAL A 32 17.86 -14.00 -12.18
N TYR A 33 19.08 -13.61 -11.89
CA TYR A 33 20.12 -14.46 -11.34
C TYR A 33 20.49 -14.05 -9.91
N LEU A 34 20.82 -15.03 -9.08
CA LEU A 34 21.62 -14.80 -7.88
C LEU A 34 23.06 -14.56 -8.32
N VAL A 35 23.62 -13.45 -7.91
CA VAL A 35 25.01 -13.09 -8.16
C VAL A 35 25.77 -12.78 -6.88
N GLU A 36 27.08 -12.84 -6.95
CA GLU A 36 27.97 -12.35 -5.90
C GLU A 36 28.72 -11.13 -6.40
N VAL A 37 28.61 -10.03 -5.66
CA VAL A 37 29.30 -8.76 -5.93
C VAL A 37 30.09 -8.38 -4.68
N SER A 38 31.40 -8.32 -4.78
CA SER A 38 32.28 -7.98 -3.63
C SER A 38 31.97 -8.81 -2.36
N GLY A 39 31.69 -10.11 -2.51
CA GLY A 39 31.36 -11.01 -1.42
C GLY A 39 29.89 -10.97 -0.93
N LYS A 40 29.07 -10.01 -1.41
CA LYS A 40 27.65 -9.89 -1.05
C LYS A 40 26.77 -10.61 -2.09
N LYS A 41 25.76 -11.35 -1.62
CA LYS A 41 24.72 -11.93 -2.48
C LYS A 41 23.75 -10.87 -2.93
N MET A 42 23.52 -10.78 -4.24
CA MET A 42 22.63 -9.79 -4.88
C MET A 42 21.80 -10.46 -5.97
N ALA A 43 20.83 -9.76 -6.52
CA ALA A 43 20.07 -10.17 -7.69
C ALA A 43 20.56 -9.39 -8.93
N LEU A 44 20.64 -10.08 -10.07
CA LEU A 44 20.94 -9.49 -11.38
C LEU A 44 19.75 -9.78 -12.30
N LYS A 45 19.03 -8.75 -12.77
CA LYS A 45 18.08 -8.87 -13.88
C LYS A 45 18.86 -8.70 -15.18
N TRP A 46 18.83 -9.69 -16.03
CA TRP A 46 19.51 -9.73 -17.33
C TRP A 46 18.47 -9.78 -18.43
N TYR A 47 18.46 -8.82 -19.33
CA TYR A 47 17.46 -8.75 -20.40
C TYR A 47 17.73 -9.81 -21.50
N HIS A 48 16.65 -10.32 -22.11
CA HIS A 48 16.77 -11.26 -23.23
C HIS A 48 17.39 -10.59 -24.48
N LYS A 49 17.12 -9.28 -24.66
CA LYS A 49 17.63 -8.41 -25.71
C LYS A 49 17.96 -7.06 -25.11
N HIS A 50 18.86 -6.32 -25.74
CA HIS A 50 19.12 -4.94 -25.34
C HIS A 50 17.82 -4.13 -25.36
N PRO A 51 17.43 -3.47 -24.25
CA PRO A 51 16.12 -2.83 -24.11
C PRO A 51 16.02 -1.49 -24.89
N GLY A 52 17.05 -1.11 -25.61
CA GLY A 52 17.17 0.15 -26.34
C GLY A 52 17.90 1.24 -25.57
N GLU A 53 18.50 2.17 -26.30
CA GLU A 53 19.36 3.23 -25.74
C GLU A 53 18.62 4.16 -24.78
N ALA A 54 17.37 4.53 -25.10
CA ALA A 54 16.56 5.40 -24.24
C ALA A 54 16.27 4.75 -22.88
N PHE A 55 15.92 3.46 -22.88
CA PHE A 55 15.69 2.68 -21.67
C PHE A 55 16.99 2.51 -20.86
N HIS A 56 18.09 2.16 -21.52
CA HIS A 56 19.40 2.01 -20.90
C HIS A 56 19.87 3.31 -20.22
N LYS A 57 19.72 4.44 -20.93
CA LYS A 57 20.01 5.77 -20.36
C LYS A 57 19.14 6.10 -19.14
N ASN A 58 17.83 5.80 -19.21
CA ASN A 58 16.93 5.98 -18.08
C ASN A 58 17.34 5.12 -16.87
N LEU A 59 17.73 3.87 -17.12
CA LEU A 59 18.21 2.97 -16.07
C LEU A 59 19.49 3.49 -15.39
N LEU A 60 20.44 4.02 -16.14
CA LEU A 60 21.63 4.69 -15.60
C LEU A 60 21.28 5.92 -14.78
N ASN A 61 20.33 6.74 -15.23
CA ASN A 61 19.82 7.89 -14.47
C ASN A 61 19.18 7.46 -13.14
N ASN A 62 18.39 6.38 -13.16
CA ASN A 62 17.77 5.82 -11.96
C ASN A 62 18.83 5.32 -10.96
N VAL A 63 19.87 4.62 -11.43
CA VAL A 63 21.00 4.22 -10.56
C VAL A 63 21.64 5.44 -9.93
N HIS A 64 21.89 6.50 -10.70
CA HIS A 64 22.54 7.71 -10.19
C HIS A 64 21.66 8.48 -9.18
N ALA A 65 20.35 8.57 -9.44
CA ALA A 65 19.38 9.28 -8.60
C ALA A 65 19.09 8.56 -7.27
N GLY A 66 19.29 7.24 -7.23
CA GLY A 66 18.97 6.39 -6.08
C GLY A 66 17.48 6.22 -5.82
N ALA A 67 17.15 5.25 -4.96
CA ALA A 67 15.77 4.87 -4.64
C ALA A 67 14.95 6.04 -4.06
N PRO A 68 13.68 6.21 -4.47
CA PRO A 68 12.77 7.21 -3.88
C PRO A 68 12.44 6.93 -2.42
N ALA A 69 12.36 5.67 -2.05
CA ALA A 69 12.14 5.18 -0.69
C ALA A 69 12.78 3.81 -0.51
N SER A 70 13.03 3.41 0.75
CA SER A 70 13.61 2.11 1.10
C SER A 70 12.75 0.90 0.70
N ASN A 71 11.48 1.13 0.38
CA ASN A 71 10.60 0.07 -0.11
C ASN A 71 10.94 -0.41 -1.53
N PHE A 72 11.64 0.40 -2.34
CA PHE A 72 11.98 0.04 -3.71
C PHE A 72 13.27 -0.80 -3.75
N ILE A 73 13.20 -2.02 -4.26
CA ILE A 73 14.39 -2.81 -4.63
C ILE A 73 14.97 -2.18 -5.90
N TRP A 74 15.80 -1.18 -5.70
CA TRP A 74 16.25 -0.26 -6.74
C TRP A 74 17.46 -0.78 -7.51
N PRO A 75 17.61 -0.43 -8.82
CA PRO A 75 18.85 -0.65 -9.55
C PRO A 75 20.03 0.04 -8.88
N LEU A 76 21.11 -0.73 -8.59
CA LEU A 76 22.30 -0.23 -7.89
C LEU A 76 23.50 -0.02 -8.84
N ALA A 77 23.58 -0.83 -9.89
CA ALA A 77 24.57 -0.70 -10.94
C ALA A 77 24.07 -1.38 -12.21
N VAL A 78 24.36 -0.82 -13.36
CA VAL A 78 24.08 -1.42 -14.67
C VAL A 78 25.29 -2.22 -15.12
N THR A 79 25.09 -3.30 -15.88
CA THR A 79 26.20 -4.09 -16.43
C THR A 79 26.78 -3.40 -17.67
N GLU A 80 28.04 -3.67 -17.98
CA GLU A 80 28.54 -3.46 -19.33
C GLU A 80 27.74 -4.34 -20.30
N GLU A 81 27.68 -3.91 -21.58
CA GLU A 81 27.03 -4.69 -22.61
C GLU A 81 27.83 -5.99 -22.88
N MET A 82 27.12 -7.10 -22.97
CA MET A 82 27.70 -8.39 -23.29
C MET A 82 26.71 -9.22 -24.13
N ASN A 83 27.20 -9.77 -25.26
CA ASN A 83 26.39 -10.58 -26.19
C ASN A 83 25.12 -9.85 -26.69
N GLY A 84 25.19 -8.54 -26.91
CA GLY A 84 24.06 -7.72 -27.39
C GLY A 84 22.96 -7.54 -26.36
N SER A 85 23.30 -7.62 -25.07
CA SER A 85 22.37 -7.35 -23.98
C SER A 85 23.06 -6.71 -22.79
N VAL A 86 22.24 -6.21 -21.87
CA VAL A 86 22.62 -5.57 -20.61
C VAL A 86 21.73 -6.09 -19.47
N GLY A 87 22.08 -5.72 -18.25
CA GLY A 87 21.30 -5.99 -17.07
C GLY A 87 21.61 -4.99 -15.96
N TYR A 88 21.03 -5.20 -14.79
CA TYR A 88 21.34 -4.40 -13.60
C TYR A 88 21.31 -5.25 -12.34
N VAL A 89 22.11 -4.82 -11.37
CA VAL A 89 22.18 -5.46 -10.03
C VAL A 89 21.30 -4.69 -9.06
N MET A 90 20.62 -5.43 -8.20
CA MET A 90 19.78 -4.91 -7.14
C MET A 90 19.91 -5.78 -5.88
N GLU A 91 19.36 -5.32 -4.77
CA GLU A 91 19.32 -6.12 -3.55
C GLU A 91 18.52 -7.40 -3.74
N LEU A 92 18.95 -8.47 -3.06
CA LEU A 92 18.23 -9.73 -3.07
C LEU A 92 17.04 -9.64 -2.13
N ARG A 93 15.84 -9.95 -2.63
CA ARG A 93 14.62 -9.97 -1.84
C ARG A 93 14.70 -11.04 -0.73
N PRO A 94 14.40 -10.70 0.53
CA PRO A 94 14.33 -11.68 1.62
C PRO A 94 13.20 -12.70 1.39
N LYS A 95 13.40 -13.93 1.87
CA LYS A 95 12.51 -15.08 1.62
C LYS A 95 11.14 -14.97 2.30
N GLU A 96 11.04 -14.22 3.40
CA GLU A 96 9.83 -14.00 4.17
C GLU A 96 8.79 -13.12 3.45
N TYR A 97 9.19 -12.39 2.41
CA TYR A 97 8.27 -11.59 1.61
C TYR A 97 7.59 -12.45 0.55
N GLN A 98 6.28 -12.38 0.53
CA GLN A 98 5.43 -13.13 -0.39
C GLN A 98 4.89 -12.20 -1.48
N ASP A 99 4.79 -12.73 -2.69
CA ASP A 99 4.15 -12.07 -3.82
C ASP A 99 2.70 -11.69 -3.49
N MET A 100 2.27 -10.49 -3.88
CA MET A 100 0.93 -9.98 -3.58
C MET A 100 -0.18 -10.87 -4.18
N SER A 101 0.07 -11.52 -5.32
CA SER A 101 -0.89 -12.45 -5.93
C SER A 101 -1.25 -13.62 -5.01
N LYS A 102 -0.32 -14.06 -4.15
CA LYS A 102 -0.56 -15.16 -3.21
C LYS A 102 -1.63 -14.85 -2.17
N PHE A 103 -1.83 -13.56 -1.84
CA PHE A 103 -2.89 -13.14 -0.91
C PHE A 103 -4.27 -13.29 -1.54
N ILE A 104 -4.42 -12.94 -2.83
CA ILE A 104 -5.67 -13.14 -3.59
C ILE A 104 -5.98 -14.63 -3.69
N LEU A 105 -4.96 -15.44 -4.01
CA LEU A 105 -5.07 -16.89 -4.15
C LEU A 105 -5.16 -17.64 -2.80
N THR A 106 -5.18 -16.90 -1.68
CA THR A 106 -5.20 -17.45 -0.32
C THR A 106 -4.01 -18.35 0.06
N HIS A 107 -2.94 -18.31 -0.73
CA HIS A 107 -1.66 -19.01 -0.43
C HIS A 107 -0.82 -18.25 0.61
N ALA A 108 -1.10 -16.96 0.84
CA ALA A 108 -0.58 -16.16 1.92
C ALA A 108 -1.73 -15.45 2.64
N LYS A 109 -1.57 -15.18 3.95
CA LYS A 109 -2.54 -14.47 4.77
C LYS A 109 -1.81 -13.50 5.68
N PHE A 110 -2.35 -12.31 5.84
CA PHE A 110 -1.86 -11.37 6.86
C PHE A 110 -2.06 -11.96 8.27
N ALA A 111 -1.12 -11.70 9.15
CA ALA A 111 -1.22 -12.11 10.55
C ALA A 111 -2.45 -11.50 11.23
N ASP A 112 -2.74 -10.25 10.90
CA ASP A 112 -3.88 -9.49 11.39
C ASP A 112 -4.23 -8.33 10.43
N VAL A 113 -5.27 -7.57 10.77
CA VAL A 113 -5.69 -6.38 10.03
C VAL A 113 -4.65 -5.26 10.12
N HIS A 114 -3.87 -5.19 11.21
CA HIS A 114 -2.81 -4.20 11.37
C HIS A 114 -1.72 -4.38 10.30
N ALA A 115 -1.23 -5.61 10.10
CA ALA A 115 -0.27 -5.93 9.04
C ALA A 115 -0.83 -5.61 7.64
N GLN A 116 -2.12 -5.90 7.40
CA GLN A 116 -2.78 -5.56 6.13
C GLN A 116 -2.82 -4.06 5.88
N LEU A 117 -3.24 -3.27 6.87
CA LEU A 117 -3.29 -1.80 6.77
C LEU A 117 -1.89 -1.20 6.66
N ASN A 118 -0.88 -1.78 7.34
CA ASN A 118 0.50 -1.36 7.24
C ASN A 118 1.03 -1.50 5.81
N ALA A 119 0.75 -2.64 5.15
CA ALA A 119 1.12 -2.83 3.75
C ALA A 119 0.50 -1.74 2.85
N CYS A 120 -0.78 -1.46 2.99
CA CYS A 120 -1.46 -0.42 2.22
C CYS A 120 -0.87 0.98 2.48
N LEU A 121 -0.57 1.32 3.74
CA LEU A 121 0.03 2.60 4.12
C LEU A 121 1.45 2.75 3.56
N GLN A 122 2.26 1.68 3.60
CA GLN A 122 3.62 1.70 3.05
C GLN A 122 3.60 1.90 1.53
N ILE A 123 2.70 1.24 0.80
CA ILE A 123 2.53 1.44 -0.64
C ILE A 123 2.19 2.91 -0.92
N CYS A 124 1.18 3.49 -0.25
CA CYS A 124 0.84 4.90 -0.44
C CYS A 124 2.03 5.83 -0.19
N THR A 125 2.79 5.60 0.88
CA THR A 125 3.96 6.44 1.21
C THR A 125 5.09 6.29 0.20
N ALA A 126 5.35 5.07 -0.27
CA ALA A 126 6.39 4.81 -1.27
C ALA A 126 6.07 5.54 -2.58
N PHE A 127 4.82 5.42 -3.06
CA PHE A 127 4.40 6.10 -4.29
C PHE A 127 4.32 7.62 -4.14
N GLN A 128 3.91 8.14 -2.98
CA GLN A 128 3.98 9.57 -2.71
C GLN A 128 5.42 10.11 -2.84
N LYS A 129 6.40 9.41 -2.27
CA LYS A 129 7.83 9.79 -2.39
C LYS A 129 8.34 9.69 -3.84
N LEU A 130 7.88 8.71 -4.61
CA LEU A 130 8.20 8.57 -6.02
C LEU A 130 7.62 9.73 -6.83
N HIS A 131 6.33 10.03 -6.67
CA HIS A 131 5.64 11.09 -7.41
C HIS A 131 6.16 12.49 -7.06
N ILE A 132 6.57 12.74 -5.79
CA ILE A 132 7.22 14.00 -5.38
C ILE A 132 8.54 14.24 -6.13
N ARG A 133 9.27 13.17 -6.50
CA ARG A 133 10.48 13.28 -7.33
C ARG A 133 10.19 13.50 -8.82
N GLY A 134 8.92 13.66 -9.22
CA GLY A 134 8.51 13.82 -10.62
C GLY A 134 8.66 12.54 -11.45
N LEU A 135 8.58 11.38 -10.81
CA LEU A 135 8.68 10.06 -11.43
C LEU A 135 7.31 9.39 -11.50
N SER A 136 7.12 8.47 -12.45
CA SER A 136 5.99 7.53 -12.51
C SER A 136 6.50 6.10 -12.63
N TYR A 137 5.73 5.14 -12.06
CA TYR A 137 6.16 3.74 -11.97
C TYR A 137 5.81 2.94 -13.23
N GLN A 138 4.65 3.19 -13.80
CA GLN A 138 4.15 2.71 -15.10
C GLN A 138 3.73 1.23 -15.19
N ASP A 139 4.18 0.36 -14.29
CA ASP A 139 3.86 -1.08 -14.31
C ASP A 139 3.43 -1.62 -12.95
N MET A 140 2.48 -0.95 -12.28
CA MET A 140 1.91 -1.50 -11.05
C MET A 140 1.08 -2.75 -11.34
N ASN A 141 1.46 -3.86 -10.71
CA ASN A 141 0.69 -5.10 -10.76
C ASN A 141 1.04 -6.00 -9.56
N ASP A 142 0.26 -7.06 -9.36
CA ASP A 142 0.40 -7.99 -8.24
C ASP A 142 1.73 -8.77 -8.19
N GLY A 143 2.45 -8.87 -9.31
CA GLY A 143 3.78 -9.51 -9.38
C GLY A 143 4.93 -8.62 -8.92
N ASN A 144 4.73 -7.29 -8.82
CA ASN A 144 5.78 -6.33 -8.51
C ASN A 144 5.79 -5.91 -7.03
N PHE A 145 4.80 -6.34 -6.23
CA PHE A 145 4.73 -6.09 -4.79
C PHE A 145 4.98 -7.37 -4.00
N PHE A 146 5.94 -7.31 -3.09
CA PHE A 146 6.25 -8.38 -2.16
C PHE A 146 6.01 -7.91 -0.74
N ILE A 147 5.26 -8.68 0.03
CA ILE A 147 4.74 -8.27 1.33
C ILE A 147 5.14 -9.31 2.38
N ASN A 148 5.67 -8.85 3.50
CA ASN A 148 5.84 -9.68 4.68
C ASN A 148 4.47 -9.89 5.34
N PRO A 149 3.93 -11.12 5.39
CA PRO A 149 2.59 -11.36 5.94
C PRO A 149 2.44 -11.04 7.42
N LYS A 150 3.55 -11.06 8.17
CA LYS A 150 3.55 -10.84 9.62
C LYS A 150 3.52 -9.37 10.00
N THR A 151 4.29 -8.54 9.29
CA THR A 151 4.49 -7.13 9.62
C THR A 151 3.74 -6.18 8.68
N GLY A 152 3.39 -6.65 7.48
CA GLY A 152 2.88 -5.81 6.42
C GLY A 152 3.96 -4.96 5.74
N ASP A 153 5.26 -5.24 5.97
CA ASP A 153 6.32 -4.55 5.25
C ASP A 153 6.28 -4.88 3.77
N VAL A 154 6.53 -3.87 2.94
CA VAL A 154 6.42 -3.97 1.49
C VAL A 154 7.75 -3.70 0.82
N LEU A 155 8.08 -4.55 -0.16
CA LEU A 155 9.15 -4.34 -1.13
C LEU A 155 8.53 -4.25 -2.53
N ILE A 156 8.98 -3.27 -3.32
CA ILE A 156 8.52 -2.98 -4.66
C ILE A 156 9.65 -3.32 -5.62
N CYS A 157 9.38 -4.22 -6.56
CA CYS A 157 10.35 -4.73 -7.53
C CYS A 157 10.10 -4.15 -8.94
N ASP A 158 10.88 -4.57 -9.93
CA ASP A 158 10.78 -4.14 -11.33
C ASP A 158 10.76 -2.61 -11.51
N ASN A 159 11.72 -1.95 -10.82
CA ASN A 159 11.84 -0.49 -10.80
C ASN A 159 12.61 0.08 -12.01
N ASP A 160 13.02 -0.75 -12.94
CA ASP A 160 13.64 -0.37 -14.20
C ASP A 160 12.69 0.37 -15.16
N ASN A 161 11.38 0.20 -14.96
CA ASN A 161 10.33 0.90 -15.71
C ASN A 161 10.05 2.32 -15.19
N VAL A 162 10.55 2.66 -14.00
CA VAL A 162 10.38 4.00 -13.43
C VAL A 162 11.06 5.03 -14.32
N ALA A 163 10.29 6.06 -14.70
CA ALA A 163 10.74 7.12 -15.59
C ALA A 163 10.21 8.48 -15.15
N PRO A 164 10.77 9.58 -15.65
CA PRO A 164 10.20 10.91 -15.48
C PRO A 164 8.73 10.93 -15.90
N ASP A 165 7.90 11.63 -15.14
CA ASP A 165 6.46 11.74 -15.41
C ASP A 165 6.19 12.15 -16.87
N LYS A 166 5.22 11.51 -17.52
CA LYS A 166 4.87 11.68 -18.94
C LYS A 166 5.91 11.18 -19.95
N THR A 167 6.93 10.43 -19.48
CA THR A 167 7.89 9.76 -20.36
C THR A 167 7.61 8.26 -20.35
N SER A 168 7.41 7.65 -21.52
CA SER A 168 7.18 6.20 -21.62
C SER A 168 8.45 5.45 -21.99
N MET A 169 8.68 4.33 -21.31
CA MET A 169 9.73 3.37 -21.64
C MET A 169 9.23 2.23 -22.53
N GLY A 170 8.03 2.38 -23.13
CA GLY A 170 7.43 1.36 -24.01
C GLY A 170 6.67 0.25 -23.24
N ILE A 171 6.53 0.39 -21.94
CA ILE A 171 5.77 -0.52 -21.09
C ILE A 171 4.45 0.15 -20.77
N LEU A 172 3.35 -0.60 -20.96
CA LEU A 172 1.98 -0.10 -20.74
C LEU A 172 1.40 -0.62 -19.41
N GLY A 173 1.96 -1.70 -18.86
CA GLY A 173 1.47 -2.37 -17.68
C GLY A 173 0.66 -3.65 -17.98
N LYS A 174 0.03 -4.21 -16.95
CA LYS A 174 -0.77 -5.43 -17.00
C LYS A 174 -2.26 -5.11 -17.06
N ALA A 175 -3.01 -5.77 -17.96
CA ALA A 175 -4.46 -5.64 -18.03
C ALA A 175 -5.12 -5.83 -16.65
N GLY A 176 -6.16 -5.04 -16.36
CA GLY A 176 -6.82 -5.01 -15.05
C GLY A 176 -6.14 -4.14 -13.99
N TYR A 177 -4.88 -3.71 -14.22
CA TYR A 177 -4.15 -2.72 -13.40
C TYR A 177 -3.94 -1.41 -14.14
N MET A 178 -3.82 -1.46 -15.48
CA MET A 178 -3.67 -0.28 -16.33
C MET A 178 -4.87 0.66 -16.20
N ALA A 179 -4.59 1.95 -16.19
CA ALA A 179 -5.63 2.97 -16.23
C ALA A 179 -6.40 2.92 -17.57
N PRO A 180 -7.70 3.25 -17.57
CA PRO A 180 -8.56 3.15 -18.76
C PRO A 180 -8.01 3.88 -19.99
N GLU A 181 -7.46 5.06 -19.83
CA GLU A 181 -6.86 5.85 -20.91
C GLU A 181 -5.62 5.21 -21.53
N VAL A 182 -4.89 4.39 -20.76
CA VAL A 182 -3.76 3.58 -21.28
C VAL A 182 -4.28 2.38 -22.05
N VAL A 183 -5.32 1.71 -21.53
CA VAL A 183 -6.00 0.59 -22.22
C VAL A 183 -6.57 1.03 -23.55
N GLU A 184 -7.14 2.24 -23.63
CA GLU A 184 -7.65 2.85 -24.87
C GLU A 184 -6.55 3.36 -25.80
N GLY A 185 -5.31 3.46 -25.31
CA GLY A 185 -4.18 3.98 -26.08
C GLY A 185 -4.22 5.50 -26.30
N THR A 186 -5.00 6.23 -25.50
CA THR A 186 -5.14 7.69 -25.61
C THR A 186 -4.09 8.45 -24.81
N THR A 187 -3.42 7.79 -23.87
CA THR A 187 -2.39 8.37 -23.01
C THR A 187 -1.31 7.33 -22.71
N MET A 188 -0.07 7.80 -22.64
CA MET A 188 1.03 6.99 -22.12
C MET A 188 1.02 7.00 -20.58
N PRO A 189 1.59 5.96 -19.91
CA PRO A 189 1.68 5.91 -18.45
C PRO A 189 2.29 7.18 -17.84
N ASN A 190 1.71 7.63 -16.74
CA ASN A 190 2.11 8.82 -15.99
C ASN A 190 1.61 8.71 -14.54
N ARG A 191 1.86 9.72 -13.70
CA ARG A 191 1.44 9.69 -12.28
C ARG A 191 -0.08 9.55 -12.07
N TYR A 192 -0.93 10.05 -12.99
CA TYR A 192 -2.38 9.91 -12.87
C TYR A 192 -2.83 8.48 -13.18
N THR A 193 -2.13 7.80 -14.10
CA THR A 193 -2.35 6.38 -14.33
C THR A 193 -1.85 5.54 -13.16
N ASP A 194 -0.75 5.95 -12.48
CA ASP A 194 -0.28 5.34 -11.25
C ASP A 194 -1.31 5.48 -10.11
N TYR A 195 -2.03 6.62 -9.98
CA TYR A 195 -3.09 6.76 -8.97
C TYR A 195 -4.23 5.76 -9.17
N TYR A 196 -4.58 5.46 -10.42
CA TYR A 196 -5.56 4.43 -10.73
C TYR A 196 -5.05 3.03 -10.32
N SER A 197 -3.86 2.68 -10.77
CA SER A 197 -3.24 1.37 -10.49
C SER A 197 -2.99 1.17 -9.00
N LEU A 198 -2.62 2.24 -8.27
CA LEU A 198 -2.53 2.25 -6.81
C LEU A 198 -3.88 1.88 -6.16
N ALA A 199 -4.97 2.52 -6.60
CA ALA A 199 -6.30 2.22 -6.07
C ALA A 199 -6.71 0.77 -6.36
N VAL A 200 -6.36 0.21 -7.53
CA VAL A 200 -6.55 -1.20 -7.86
C VAL A 200 -5.80 -2.10 -6.88
N CYS A 201 -4.51 -1.82 -6.63
CA CYS A 201 -3.70 -2.59 -5.68
C CYS A 201 -4.25 -2.51 -4.25
N LEU A 202 -4.67 -1.32 -3.79
CA LEU A 202 -5.29 -1.14 -2.47
C LEU A 202 -6.61 -1.91 -2.36
N PHE A 203 -7.45 -1.86 -3.38
CA PHE A 203 -8.70 -2.62 -3.41
C PHE A 203 -8.45 -4.13 -3.29
N ILE A 204 -7.47 -4.64 -4.04
CA ILE A 204 -7.06 -6.04 -4.00
C ILE A 204 -6.59 -6.43 -2.60
N LEU A 205 -5.70 -5.65 -1.98
CA LEU A 205 -5.18 -5.95 -0.65
C LEU A 205 -6.24 -5.90 0.45
N ILE A 206 -7.25 -5.04 0.32
CA ILE A 206 -8.29 -4.86 1.34
C ILE A 206 -9.43 -5.87 1.16
N TYR A 207 -9.94 -5.99 -0.06
CA TYR A 207 -11.12 -6.81 -0.34
C TYR A 207 -10.80 -8.20 -0.89
N MET A 208 -9.52 -8.50 -1.18
CA MET A 208 -9.05 -9.77 -1.76
C MET A 208 -9.84 -10.15 -3.03
N ASN A 209 -10.09 -9.15 -3.87
CA ASN A 209 -10.79 -9.27 -5.14
C ASN A 209 -10.32 -8.17 -6.08
N ARG A 210 -10.43 -8.37 -7.38
CA ARG A 210 -10.13 -7.33 -8.36
C ARG A 210 -11.32 -6.43 -8.59
N PRO A 211 -11.13 -5.10 -8.77
CA PRO A 211 -12.23 -4.13 -8.77
C PRO A 211 -13.13 -4.17 -10.00
N PHE A 212 -12.69 -4.76 -11.12
CA PHE A 212 -13.43 -4.81 -12.38
C PHE A 212 -13.79 -6.22 -12.85
N GLU A 213 -13.42 -7.25 -12.08
CA GLU A 213 -13.73 -8.64 -12.39
C GLU A 213 -14.97 -9.07 -11.62
N GLY A 214 -16.16 -8.84 -12.21
CA GLY A 214 -17.47 -9.23 -11.69
C GLY A 214 -18.28 -10.05 -12.69
N ALA A 215 -19.59 -9.95 -12.63
CA ALA A 215 -20.50 -10.71 -13.50
C ALA A 215 -20.27 -10.44 -14.99
N TRP A 216 -19.99 -9.19 -15.35
CA TRP A 216 -19.70 -8.83 -16.74
C TRP A 216 -18.39 -9.45 -17.24
N HIS A 217 -17.35 -9.42 -16.42
CA HIS A 217 -16.07 -10.05 -16.74
C HIS A 217 -16.25 -11.57 -16.93
N LEU A 218 -16.99 -12.24 -16.04
CA LEU A 218 -17.26 -13.69 -16.15
C LEU A 218 -18.05 -14.06 -17.39
N ALA A 219 -18.87 -13.16 -17.91
CA ALA A 219 -19.63 -13.38 -19.14
C ALA A 219 -18.79 -13.22 -20.42
N CYS A 220 -17.55 -12.73 -20.31
CA CYS A 220 -16.65 -12.51 -21.43
C CYS A 220 -15.76 -13.74 -21.63
N PRO A 221 -15.78 -14.37 -22.82
CA PRO A 221 -15.12 -15.66 -23.04
C PRO A 221 -13.58 -15.57 -23.12
N CYS A 222 -13.01 -14.38 -23.32
CA CYS A 222 -11.58 -14.18 -23.44
C CYS A 222 -11.20 -12.71 -23.18
N ASP A 223 -10.51 -12.45 -22.08
CA ASP A 223 -10.02 -11.12 -21.69
C ASP A 223 -8.68 -10.74 -22.33
N ASN A 224 -7.98 -11.70 -22.95
CA ASN A 224 -6.72 -11.47 -23.66
C ASN A 224 -6.89 -10.83 -25.07
N ASN A 225 -8.14 -10.69 -25.55
CA ASN A 225 -8.43 -9.98 -26.78
C ASN A 225 -8.39 -8.46 -26.51
N PRO A 226 -7.64 -7.65 -27.29
CA PRO A 226 -7.55 -6.19 -27.11
C PRO A 226 -8.90 -5.47 -27.11
N GLU A 227 -9.86 -5.89 -27.92
CA GLU A 227 -11.22 -5.33 -27.95
C GLU A 227 -11.95 -5.61 -26.63
N MET A 228 -11.84 -6.83 -26.12
CA MET A 228 -12.46 -7.21 -24.86
C MET A 228 -11.78 -6.52 -23.67
N ALA A 229 -10.45 -6.38 -23.70
CA ALA A 229 -9.72 -5.62 -22.68
C ALA A 229 -10.19 -4.16 -22.61
N ARG A 230 -10.44 -3.49 -23.76
CA ARG A 230 -11.03 -2.15 -23.80
C ARG A 230 -12.41 -2.09 -23.19
N LYS A 231 -13.27 -3.06 -23.48
CA LYS A 231 -14.63 -3.11 -22.89
C LYS A 231 -14.61 -3.31 -21.38
N LEU A 232 -13.72 -4.18 -20.88
CA LEU A 232 -13.66 -4.54 -19.47
C LEU A 232 -12.89 -3.54 -18.61
N PHE A 233 -11.83 -2.95 -19.17
CA PHE A 233 -10.87 -2.14 -18.43
C PHE A 233 -10.65 -0.74 -19.01
N GLY A 234 -11.25 -0.41 -20.17
CA GLY A 234 -11.23 0.92 -20.79
C GLY A 234 -12.31 1.85 -20.24
N PHE A 235 -12.73 2.83 -21.03
CA PHE A 235 -13.69 3.87 -20.61
C PHE A 235 -15.11 3.36 -20.33
N GLU A 236 -15.46 2.14 -20.79
CA GLU A 236 -16.73 1.50 -20.50
C GLU A 236 -16.70 0.64 -19.23
N SER A 237 -15.54 0.49 -18.60
CA SER A 237 -15.36 -0.38 -17.43
C SER A 237 -16.33 -0.01 -16.30
N VAL A 238 -16.84 -1.02 -15.61
CA VAL A 238 -17.79 -0.87 -14.50
C VAL A 238 -17.21 -1.49 -13.24
N PHE A 239 -17.10 -0.68 -12.20
CA PHE A 239 -16.62 -1.11 -10.89
C PHE A 239 -17.56 -2.16 -10.28
N ILE A 240 -16.99 -3.22 -9.71
CA ILE A 240 -17.76 -4.35 -9.16
C ILE A 240 -18.75 -3.94 -8.05
N MET A 241 -18.46 -2.86 -7.33
CA MET A 241 -19.29 -2.30 -6.24
C MET A 241 -19.89 -0.93 -6.60
N ASP A 242 -20.03 -0.62 -7.90
CA ASP A 242 -20.63 0.66 -8.34
C ASP A 242 -22.07 0.80 -7.77
N PRO A 243 -22.39 1.88 -7.05
CA PRO A 243 -23.73 2.03 -6.45
C PRO A 243 -24.85 2.26 -7.47
N THR A 244 -24.49 2.73 -8.67
CA THR A 244 -25.47 3.15 -9.70
C THR A 244 -25.57 2.19 -10.89
N ASN A 245 -24.47 1.47 -11.21
CA ASN A 245 -24.41 0.54 -12.33
C ASN A 245 -24.23 -0.90 -11.83
N THR A 246 -25.25 -1.72 -12.04
CA THR A 246 -25.28 -3.11 -11.55
C THR A 246 -24.74 -4.13 -12.55
N LYS A 247 -24.30 -3.71 -13.74
CA LYS A 247 -23.87 -4.60 -14.83
C LYS A 247 -22.76 -5.58 -14.42
N ASN A 248 -21.83 -5.12 -13.55
CA ASN A 248 -20.65 -5.89 -13.15
C ASN A 248 -20.67 -6.29 -11.66
N ARG A 249 -21.83 -6.59 -11.09
CA ARG A 249 -21.96 -6.98 -9.68
C ARG A 249 -21.13 -8.21 -9.32
N PRO A 250 -20.67 -8.31 -8.05
CA PRO A 250 -20.03 -9.53 -7.58
C PRO A 250 -21.01 -10.71 -7.60
N VAL A 251 -20.52 -11.87 -8.02
CA VAL A 251 -21.32 -13.11 -8.14
C VAL A 251 -21.10 -13.95 -6.88
N PRO A 252 -22.16 -14.30 -6.12
CA PRO A 252 -22.07 -15.25 -5.00
C PRO A 252 -21.45 -16.57 -5.44
N GLY A 253 -20.62 -17.15 -4.58
CA GLY A 253 -19.86 -18.37 -4.89
C GLY A 253 -18.50 -18.09 -5.54
N VAL A 254 -18.39 -17.04 -6.37
CA VAL A 254 -17.13 -16.64 -7.04
C VAL A 254 -16.45 -15.49 -6.30
N HIS A 255 -17.15 -14.39 -6.08
CA HIS A 255 -16.58 -13.16 -5.50
C HIS A 255 -16.88 -13.02 -4.00
N ASN A 256 -16.83 -14.13 -3.26
CA ASN A 256 -17.19 -14.18 -1.84
C ASN A 256 -16.33 -13.26 -0.97
N ASN A 257 -15.10 -13.00 -1.36
CA ASN A 257 -14.19 -12.12 -0.59
C ASN A 257 -14.73 -10.70 -0.52
N VAL A 258 -15.01 -10.07 -1.65
CA VAL A 258 -15.53 -8.70 -1.67
C VAL A 258 -16.94 -8.64 -1.06
N ILE A 259 -17.80 -9.60 -1.32
CA ILE A 259 -19.17 -9.66 -0.76
C ILE A 259 -19.12 -9.64 0.78
N ARG A 260 -18.27 -10.47 1.38
CA ARG A 260 -18.14 -10.56 2.84
C ARG A 260 -17.41 -9.38 3.46
N ARG A 261 -16.42 -8.81 2.76
CA ARG A 261 -15.54 -7.77 3.32
C ARG A 261 -16.05 -6.35 3.10
N TRP A 262 -16.94 -6.12 2.13
CA TRP A 262 -17.41 -4.78 1.78
C TRP A 262 -18.03 -4.02 2.94
N GLY A 263 -18.81 -4.69 3.79
CA GLY A 263 -19.44 -4.10 4.98
C GLY A 263 -18.60 -4.17 6.26
N VAL A 264 -17.37 -4.73 6.21
CA VAL A 264 -16.52 -4.88 7.39
C VAL A 264 -15.81 -3.58 7.74
N TYR A 265 -15.37 -2.86 6.74
CA TYR A 265 -14.66 -1.59 6.91
C TYR A 265 -15.63 -0.41 7.06
N PRO A 266 -15.21 0.71 7.70
CA PRO A 266 -16.01 1.93 7.75
C PRO A 266 -16.47 2.39 6.35
N SER A 267 -17.70 2.85 6.26
CA SER A 267 -18.39 3.13 4.97
C SER A 267 -17.66 4.14 4.07
N PHE A 268 -16.89 5.06 4.67
CA PHE A 268 -16.13 6.05 3.91
C PHE A 268 -15.03 5.43 3.03
N LEU A 269 -14.49 4.23 3.39
CA LEU A 269 -13.55 3.51 2.54
C LEU A 269 -14.24 3.03 1.24
N GLY A 270 -15.42 2.40 1.36
CA GLY A 270 -16.20 2.00 0.21
C GLY A 270 -16.57 3.19 -0.68
N LYS A 271 -16.98 4.31 -0.07
CA LYS A 271 -17.26 5.58 -0.79
C LYS A 271 -16.04 6.10 -1.54
N ALA A 272 -14.84 5.99 -0.96
CA ALA A 272 -13.59 6.39 -1.60
C ALA A 272 -13.30 5.56 -2.87
N PHE A 273 -13.48 4.25 -2.81
CA PHE A 273 -13.36 3.38 -3.99
C PHE A 273 -14.45 3.68 -5.03
N CYS A 274 -15.71 3.84 -4.61
CA CYS A 274 -16.79 4.23 -5.53
C CYS A 274 -16.50 5.56 -6.24
N LYS A 275 -15.89 6.55 -5.55
CA LYS A 275 -15.47 7.81 -6.16
C LYS A 275 -14.34 7.59 -7.17
N THR A 276 -13.29 6.88 -6.79
CA THR A 276 -12.10 6.67 -7.62
C THR A 276 -12.39 5.84 -8.88
N PHE A 277 -13.33 4.90 -8.79
CA PHE A 277 -13.75 4.04 -9.89
C PHE A 277 -15.11 4.41 -10.48
N SER A 278 -15.61 5.63 -10.20
CA SER A 278 -16.83 6.15 -10.83
C SER A 278 -16.67 6.33 -12.33
N SER A 279 -17.75 6.30 -13.08
CA SER A 279 -17.73 6.58 -14.54
C SER A 279 -17.12 7.95 -14.89
N GLY A 280 -17.20 8.93 -13.99
CA GLY A 280 -16.52 10.21 -14.11
C GLY A 280 -15.01 10.07 -14.00
N ALA A 281 -14.50 9.42 -12.93
CA ALA A 281 -13.07 9.24 -12.69
C ALA A 281 -12.40 8.24 -13.65
N ILE A 282 -13.17 7.33 -14.25
CA ILE A 282 -12.73 6.46 -15.34
C ILE A 282 -12.34 7.30 -16.57
N LYS A 283 -13.13 8.33 -16.90
CA LYS A 283 -12.93 9.19 -18.08
C LYS A 283 -12.06 10.42 -17.79
N ASP A 284 -12.04 10.90 -16.55
CA ASP A 284 -11.26 12.07 -16.11
C ASP A 284 -10.30 11.69 -14.99
N PRO A 285 -9.01 11.48 -15.31
CA PRO A 285 -7.98 11.10 -14.34
C PRO A 285 -7.80 12.06 -13.16
N THR A 286 -8.19 13.33 -13.31
CA THR A 286 -8.04 14.35 -12.26
C THR A 286 -9.00 14.15 -11.09
N GLN A 287 -10.06 13.37 -11.26
CA GLN A 287 -11.04 13.05 -10.21
C GLN A 287 -10.60 11.89 -9.29
N ARG A 288 -9.50 11.20 -9.63
CA ARG A 288 -8.97 10.08 -8.85
C ARG A 288 -8.34 10.54 -7.55
N LEU A 289 -8.43 9.71 -6.53
CA LEU A 289 -7.74 9.98 -5.26
C LEU A 289 -6.23 9.76 -5.43
N MET A 290 -5.46 10.73 -4.97
CA MET A 290 -3.99 10.67 -4.94
C MET A 290 -3.50 9.76 -3.80
N ASP A 291 -2.24 9.34 -3.87
CA ASP A 291 -1.54 8.56 -2.84
C ASP A 291 -1.67 9.13 -1.42
N LYS A 292 -1.47 10.46 -1.24
CA LYS A 292 -1.65 11.14 0.05
C LYS A 292 -3.10 11.07 0.56
N GLN A 293 -4.08 11.11 -0.32
CA GLN A 293 -5.50 11.02 0.09
C GLN A 293 -5.82 9.60 0.53
N TRP A 294 -5.33 8.57 -0.19
CA TRP A 294 -5.44 7.18 0.23
C TRP A 294 -4.74 6.91 1.56
N TYR A 295 -3.51 7.42 1.72
CA TYR A 295 -2.79 7.34 3.00
C TYR A 295 -3.62 7.88 4.16
N ASN A 296 -4.24 9.06 3.98
CA ASN A 296 -5.07 9.69 5.00
C ASN A 296 -6.31 8.87 5.37
N ILE A 297 -6.99 8.29 4.36
CA ILE A 297 -8.14 7.40 4.57
C ILE A 297 -7.74 6.15 5.35
N LEU A 298 -6.64 5.52 4.95
CA LEU A 298 -6.15 4.30 5.59
C LEU A 298 -5.67 4.55 7.04
N LEU A 299 -5.05 5.69 7.29
CA LEU A 299 -4.64 6.07 8.64
C LEU A 299 -5.85 6.35 9.54
N GLN A 300 -6.93 6.94 9.00
CA GLN A 300 -8.20 7.10 9.71
C GLN A 300 -8.83 5.74 10.03
N ILE A 301 -8.81 4.78 9.11
CA ILE A 301 -9.27 3.41 9.37
C ILE A 301 -8.44 2.77 10.49
N ARG A 302 -7.11 2.92 10.45
CA ARG A 302 -6.21 2.41 11.47
C ARG A 302 -6.51 3.02 12.85
N SER A 303 -6.91 4.29 12.92
CA SER A 303 -7.29 4.93 14.19
C SER A 303 -8.54 4.32 14.84
N MET A 304 -9.43 3.74 14.03
CA MET A 304 -10.68 3.12 14.47
C MET A 304 -10.54 1.62 14.79
N TYR A 305 -9.40 1.03 14.44
CA TYR A 305 -9.15 -0.40 14.67
C TYR A 305 -8.95 -0.71 16.15
N ALA A 306 -9.71 -1.67 16.66
CA ALA A 306 -9.63 -2.13 18.05
C ALA A 306 -10.12 -3.57 18.18
N ARG A 307 -9.92 -4.18 19.35
CA ARG A 307 -10.56 -5.45 19.72
C ARG A 307 -11.90 -5.17 20.41
N CYS A 308 -12.93 -5.88 19.96
CA CYS A 308 -14.25 -5.76 20.57
C CYS A 308 -14.21 -6.15 22.06
N PRO A 309 -14.69 -5.30 22.98
CA PRO A 309 -14.70 -5.59 24.41
C PRO A 309 -15.62 -6.77 24.79
N HIS A 310 -16.57 -7.14 23.91
CA HIS A 310 -17.53 -8.21 24.18
C HIS A 310 -17.08 -9.59 23.66
N CYS A 311 -16.47 -9.65 22.47
CA CYS A 311 -16.11 -10.94 21.85
C CYS A 311 -14.62 -11.09 21.54
N GLY A 312 -13.79 -10.08 21.81
CA GLY A 312 -12.34 -10.08 21.60
C GLY A 312 -11.89 -10.07 20.12
N LYS A 313 -12.82 -10.12 19.17
CA LYS A 313 -12.48 -10.11 17.73
C LYS A 313 -12.11 -8.71 17.27
N GLU A 314 -11.26 -8.64 16.26
CA GLU A 314 -10.82 -7.39 15.60
C GLU A 314 -12.00 -6.72 14.89
N THR A 315 -12.21 -5.44 15.14
CA THR A 315 -13.31 -4.66 14.57
C THR A 315 -12.87 -3.21 14.33
N PHE A 316 -13.70 -2.45 13.63
CA PHE A 316 -13.54 -1.01 13.49
C PHE A 316 -14.64 -0.31 14.27
N ILE A 317 -14.25 0.61 15.14
CA ILE A 317 -15.18 1.36 15.99
C ILE A 317 -15.30 2.77 15.44
N ASP A 318 -16.28 2.98 14.56
CA ASP A 318 -16.56 4.29 13.96
C ASP A 318 -17.50 5.09 14.87
N VAL A 319 -16.92 5.78 15.84
CA VAL A 319 -17.69 6.62 16.79
C VAL A 319 -18.36 7.83 16.11
N MET A 320 -17.84 8.28 14.97
CA MET A 320 -18.41 9.40 14.21
C MET A 320 -19.57 8.97 13.30
N GLY A 321 -19.67 7.69 12.98
CA GLY A 321 -20.74 7.09 12.19
C GLY A 321 -22.04 6.83 12.96
N GLY A 322 -22.12 7.23 14.23
CA GLY A 322 -23.23 6.92 15.14
C GLY A 322 -23.09 5.51 15.73
N ASN A 323 -23.96 5.09 16.58
CA ASN A 323 -24.02 3.78 17.27
C ASN A 323 -22.97 2.72 16.85
N PRO A 324 -21.71 2.83 17.28
CA PRO A 324 -20.69 1.88 16.92
C PRO A 324 -21.04 0.50 17.49
N HIS A 325 -20.97 -0.51 16.65
CA HIS A 325 -21.25 -1.90 17.03
C HIS A 325 -20.20 -2.85 16.45
N CYS A 326 -20.01 -3.98 17.11
CA CYS A 326 -19.10 -5.00 16.62
C CYS A 326 -19.68 -5.69 15.39
N ILE A 327 -18.91 -5.77 14.30
CA ILE A 327 -19.32 -6.46 13.07
C ILE A 327 -19.52 -7.97 13.23
N PHE A 328 -18.98 -8.57 14.30
CA PHE A 328 -19.07 -10.02 14.55
C PHE A 328 -20.18 -10.39 15.54
N CYS A 329 -20.25 -9.74 16.70
CA CYS A 329 -21.26 -10.07 17.72
C CYS A 329 -22.45 -9.14 17.74
N GLN A 330 -22.45 -8.10 16.91
CA GLN A 330 -23.52 -7.11 16.73
C GLN A 330 -23.87 -6.30 18.00
N LYS A 331 -23.10 -6.44 19.08
CA LYS A 331 -23.30 -5.67 20.30
C LYS A 331 -22.80 -4.24 20.10
N GLY A 332 -23.55 -3.28 20.65
CA GLY A 332 -23.14 -1.88 20.73
C GLY A 332 -21.85 -1.73 21.53
N ILE A 333 -21.01 -0.79 21.14
CA ILE A 333 -19.73 -0.49 21.80
C ILE A 333 -19.78 0.95 22.29
N ALA A 334 -20.01 1.13 23.58
CA ALA A 334 -19.91 2.43 24.23
C ALA A 334 -18.47 2.62 24.72
N VAL A 335 -17.74 3.57 24.17
CA VAL A 335 -16.37 3.89 24.55
C VAL A 335 -16.16 5.39 24.55
N SER A 336 -15.32 5.88 25.46
CA SER A 336 -14.76 7.22 25.37
C SER A 336 -13.87 7.32 24.13
N SER A 337 -13.68 8.51 23.61
CA SER A 337 -12.85 8.70 22.43
C SER A 337 -11.87 9.86 22.61
N LEU A 338 -10.76 9.80 21.91
CA LEU A 338 -9.77 10.85 21.82
C LEU A 338 -9.81 11.46 20.41
N LYS A 339 -10.20 12.72 20.30
CA LYS A 339 -10.16 13.46 19.05
C LYS A 339 -8.82 14.17 18.93
N VAL A 340 -8.05 13.87 17.86
CA VAL A 340 -6.76 14.49 17.55
C VAL A 340 -6.77 14.91 16.09
N GLY A 341 -6.75 16.19 15.81
CA GLY A 341 -6.90 16.72 14.45
C GLY A 341 -8.12 16.12 13.75
N ARG A 342 -7.90 15.35 12.69
CA ARG A 342 -8.95 14.65 11.92
C ARG A 342 -9.33 13.27 12.46
N PHE A 343 -8.55 12.72 13.39
CA PHE A 343 -8.77 11.38 13.91
C PHE A 343 -9.69 11.40 15.13
N THR A 344 -10.54 10.38 15.24
CA THR A 344 -11.28 10.07 16.46
C THR A 344 -10.96 8.64 16.83
N ILE A 345 -10.17 8.48 17.89
CA ILE A 345 -9.61 7.21 18.33
C ILE A 345 -10.50 6.67 19.45
N PRO A 346 -11.18 5.53 19.26
CA PRO A 346 -11.93 4.90 20.34
C PRO A 346 -10.97 4.40 21.42
N LEU A 347 -11.32 4.56 22.69
CA LEU A 347 -10.47 4.16 23.80
C LEU A 347 -10.95 2.84 24.36
N VAL A 348 -10.43 1.74 23.84
CA VAL A 348 -10.70 0.37 24.30
C VAL A 348 -9.56 -0.11 25.17
N GLU A 349 -9.85 -0.84 26.25
CA GLU A 349 -8.83 -1.38 27.15
C GLU A 349 -7.70 -2.09 26.41
N LYS A 350 -6.45 -1.81 26.80
CA LYS A 350 -5.20 -2.35 26.19
C LYS A 350 -4.95 -1.93 24.75
N GLN A 351 -5.74 -0.99 24.21
CA GLN A 351 -5.45 -0.44 22.87
C GLN A 351 -4.19 0.42 22.91
N THR A 352 -3.32 0.20 21.93
CA THR A 352 -2.14 1.04 21.71
C THR A 352 -2.52 2.29 20.93
N ILE A 353 -2.10 3.46 21.41
CA ILE A 353 -2.11 4.70 20.65
C ILE A 353 -0.76 4.83 19.96
N HIS A 354 -0.76 4.80 18.62
CA HIS A 354 0.45 4.94 17.82
C HIS A 354 0.83 6.39 17.61
N SER A 355 2.13 6.68 17.64
CA SER A 355 2.67 8.04 17.50
C SER A 355 2.22 8.74 16.21
N CYS A 356 2.10 8.02 15.11
CA CYS A 356 1.65 8.56 13.83
C CYS A 356 0.20 9.09 13.80
N LEU A 357 -0.62 8.81 14.84
CA LEU A 357 -1.98 9.34 14.99
C LEU A 357 -2.02 10.67 15.76
N ILE A 358 -0.95 11.00 16.46
CA ILE A 358 -0.87 12.15 17.39
C ILE A 358 0.31 13.08 17.09
N SER A 359 1.14 12.75 16.11
CA SER A 359 2.31 13.51 15.68
C SER A 359 2.65 13.19 14.22
N ASP A 360 3.63 13.91 13.66
CA ASP A 360 4.17 13.64 12.32
C ASP A 360 5.18 12.47 12.28
N GLU A 361 5.14 11.56 13.28
CA GLU A 361 6.02 10.40 13.34
C GLU A 361 5.84 9.49 12.11
N GLN A 362 6.96 9.15 11.51
CA GLN A 362 6.99 8.33 10.29
C GLN A 362 6.99 6.83 10.59
N ASP A 363 7.51 6.43 11.75
CA ASP A 363 7.41 5.07 12.23
C ASP A 363 5.97 4.81 12.70
N ARG A 364 5.25 4.05 11.91
CA ARG A 364 3.83 3.73 12.14
C ARG A 364 3.61 2.78 13.30
N ASP A 365 4.64 2.08 13.75
CA ASP A 365 4.58 1.13 14.85
C ASP A 365 5.09 1.71 16.17
N ALA A 366 5.66 2.92 16.12
CA ALA A 366 6.04 3.68 17.32
C ALA A 366 4.83 3.88 18.22
N LYS A 367 5.00 3.47 19.48
CA LYS A 367 3.94 3.51 20.51
C LYS A 367 4.06 4.80 21.30
N ALA A 368 2.96 5.53 21.39
CA ALA A 368 2.89 6.74 22.21
C ALA A 368 2.16 6.49 23.53
N GLY A 369 1.10 5.69 23.52
CA GLY A 369 0.29 5.47 24.71
C GLY A 369 -0.46 4.14 24.69
N GLU A 370 -1.05 3.82 25.85
CA GLU A 370 -1.89 2.66 26.04
C GLU A 370 -3.15 3.05 26.80
N VAL A 371 -4.29 2.55 26.36
CA VAL A 371 -5.56 2.73 27.05
C VAL A 371 -5.60 1.79 28.26
N VAL A 372 -5.82 2.34 29.44
CA VAL A 372 -5.89 1.62 30.72
C VAL A 372 -7.26 1.81 31.39
N MET A 373 -7.72 0.81 32.11
CA MET A 373 -8.96 0.88 32.91
C MET A 373 -8.65 0.82 34.38
N LYS A 374 -9.38 1.61 35.18
CA LYS A 374 -9.38 1.52 36.64
C LYS A 374 -10.86 1.45 37.12
N GLY A 375 -11.34 0.24 37.39
CA GLY A 375 -12.77 -0.03 37.46
C GLY A 375 -13.44 0.33 36.13
N ASP A 376 -14.51 1.10 36.19
CA ASP A 376 -15.21 1.58 34.97
C ASP A 376 -14.59 2.85 34.34
N ALA A 377 -13.55 3.40 34.96
CA ALA A 377 -12.93 4.63 34.48
C ALA A 377 -11.86 4.34 33.43
N THR A 378 -12.02 4.93 32.26
CA THR A 378 -11.02 4.91 31.16
C THR A 378 -9.91 5.93 31.44
N GLY A 379 -8.67 5.53 31.20
CA GLY A 379 -7.49 6.38 31.27
C GLY A 379 -6.54 6.14 30.10
N LEU A 380 -5.60 7.05 29.93
CA LEU A 380 -4.54 6.95 28.94
C LEU A 380 -3.19 7.02 29.64
N LYS A 381 -2.33 6.01 29.42
CA LYS A 381 -0.98 5.91 29.95
C LYS A 381 0.04 6.33 28.89
N ASN A 382 0.95 7.20 29.24
CA ASN A 382 2.07 7.57 28.37
C ASN A 382 3.10 6.43 28.32
N THR A 383 3.39 5.90 27.14
CA THR A 383 4.42 4.87 26.90
C THR A 383 5.63 5.40 26.11
N ALA A 384 5.55 6.64 25.62
CA ALA A 384 6.65 7.31 24.91
C ALA A 384 7.64 7.97 25.88
N ASP A 385 8.86 8.21 25.41
CA ASP A 385 9.87 8.97 26.18
C ASP A 385 9.54 10.46 26.27
N THR A 386 8.74 10.98 25.33
CA THR A 386 8.29 12.37 25.32
C THR A 386 7.16 12.60 26.31
N PRO A 387 7.29 13.54 27.26
CA PRO A 387 6.21 13.86 28.21
C PRO A 387 5.03 14.51 27.52
N TRP A 388 3.82 14.25 28.02
CA TRP A 388 2.59 14.92 27.58
C TRP A 388 2.22 16.04 28.55
N THR A 389 1.45 16.99 28.06
CA THR A 389 0.97 18.13 28.88
C THR A 389 -0.55 18.16 28.86
N VAL A 390 -1.16 18.15 30.02
CA VAL A 390 -2.61 18.18 30.19
C VAL A 390 -3.02 19.52 30.78
N MET A 391 -4.00 20.19 30.16
CA MET A 391 -4.66 21.37 30.71
C MET A 391 -5.86 20.94 31.55
N LEU A 392 -5.84 21.26 32.83
CA LEU A 392 -6.93 20.99 33.75
C LEU A 392 -8.02 22.08 33.68
N PRO A 393 -9.28 21.82 34.10
CA PRO A 393 -10.37 22.77 34.03
C PRO A 393 -10.11 24.08 34.82
N ASP A 394 -9.27 24.05 35.82
CA ASP A 394 -8.86 25.22 36.62
C ASP A 394 -7.75 26.06 35.97
N GLY A 395 -7.32 25.70 34.74
CA GLY A 395 -6.24 26.36 34.00
C GLY A 395 -4.84 25.89 34.40
N SER A 396 -4.70 25.04 35.40
CA SER A 396 -3.39 24.46 35.76
C SER A 396 -2.92 23.43 34.74
N VAL A 397 -1.63 23.21 34.68
CA VAL A 397 -0.98 22.31 33.71
C VAL A 397 -0.33 21.17 34.48
N ARG A 398 -0.61 19.94 34.05
CA ARG A 398 0.04 18.73 34.58
C ARG A 398 0.85 18.06 33.49
N VAL A 399 2.09 17.70 33.82
CA VAL A 399 2.98 16.90 32.98
C VAL A 399 2.75 15.43 33.25
N ILE A 400 2.65 14.60 32.21
CA ILE A 400 2.50 13.16 32.26
C ILE A 400 3.74 12.53 31.66
N ASN A 401 4.63 12.04 32.49
CA ASN A 401 5.87 11.41 32.09
C ASN A 401 5.63 9.96 31.61
N LYS A 402 6.65 9.36 30.98
CA LYS A 402 6.61 7.94 30.61
C LYS A 402 6.24 7.06 31.81
N GLY A 403 5.28 6.16 31.62
CA GLY A 403 4.76 5.27 32.66
C GLY A 403 3.63 5.87 33.50
N GLU A 404 3.40 7.18 33.48
CA GLU A 404 2.30 7.83 34.18
C GLU A 404 1.00 7.80 33.34
N GLY A 405 -0.13 7.93 34.00
CA GLY A 405 -1.45 7.94 33.40
C GLY A 405 -2.29 9.14 33.76
N MET A 406 -3.31 9.37 32.96
CA MET A 406 -4.32 10.39 33.16
C MET A 406 -5.71 9.84 32.88
N PRO A 407 -6.79 10.37 33.53
CA PRO A 407 -8.14 9.96 33.20
C PRO A 407 -8.58 10.51 31.84
N ALA A 408 -9.32 9.72 31.07
CA ALA A 408 -9.94 10.12 29.80
C ALA A 408 -11.32 10.76 30.07
N LYS A 409 -11.33 11.94 30.68
CA LYS A 409 -12.57 12.67 31.00
C LYS A 409 -12.98 13.56 29.82
N PRO A 410 -14.26 13.56 29.38
CA PRO A 410 -14.74 14.44 28.33
C PRO A 410 -14.37 15.91 28.58
N GLY A 411 -13.95 16.61 27.55
CA GLY A 411 -13.50 18.01 27.60
C GLY A 411 -12.06 18.23 28.04
N LEU A 412 -11.39 17.20 28.61
CA LEU A 412 -9.99 17.32 29.00
C LEU A 412 -9.10 17.32 27.73
N LYS A 413 -8.14 18.26 27.69
CA LYS A 413 -7.20 18.40 26.57
C LYS A 413 -5.82 17.95 26.94
N VAL A 414 -5.18 17.21 26.04
CA VAL A 414 -3.81 16.72 26.18
C VAL A 414 -2.97 17.10 24.97
N ARG A 415 -1.81 17.69 25.18
CA ARG A 415 -0.80 17.94 24.14
C ARG A 415 0.25 16.84 24.19
N PHE A 416 0.47 16.18 23.07
CA PHE A 416 1.39 15.05 22.94
C PHE A 416 2.81 15.53 22.57
N GLY A 417 3.57 15.98 23.57
CA GLY A 417 4.92 16.51 23.34
C GLY A 417 4.92 17.69 22.38
N GLN A 418 5.64 17.57 21.27
CA GLN A 418 5.65 18.53 20.16
C GLN A 418 4.54 18.27 19.12
N GLY A 419 3.74 17.22 19.32
CA GLY A 419 2.68 16.82 18.41
C GLY A 419 1.38 17.60 18.61
N GLU A 420 0.33 16.98 18.11
CA GLU A 420 -1.03 17.53 18.11
C GLU A 420 -1.62 17.62 19.54
N THR A 421 -2.61 18.47 19.69
CA THR A 421 -3.45 18.51 20.88
C THR A 421 -4.68 17.64 20.66
N GLY A 422 -4.92 16.72 21.58
CA GLY A 422 -6.12 15.88 21.62
C GLY A 422 -7.12 16.36 22.66
N GLU A 423 -8.40 16.04 22.43
CA GLU A 423 -9.51 16.29 23.34
C GLU A 423 -10.31 15.00 23.55
N PHE A 424 -10.57 14.66 24.80
CA PHE A 424 -11.43 13.51 25.13
C PHE A 424 -12.91 13.88 24.95
N ILE A 425 -13.65 13.02 24.23
CA ILE A 425 -15.05 13.17 23.89
C ILE A 425 -15.86 11.93 24.26
#